data_0734c0a60fd9ec34b3a66c09724efaf3
#
_entry.id   0734c0a60fd9ec34b3a66c09724efaf3
#
_cell.length_a   1.000
_cell.length_b   1.000
_cell.length_c   1.000
_cell.angle_alpha   90.00
_cell.angle_beta   90.00
_cell.angle_gamma   90.00
#
_symmetry.space_group_name_H-M   'P 1'
#
loop_
_entity.id
_entity.type
_entity.pdbx_description
1 polymer ?
#
loop_
_entity_poly.entity_id
_entity_poly.type
_entity_poly.pdbx_seq_one_letter_code
_entity_poly.pdbx_strand_id
1 'polypeptide(L)'
;MKTKLFYALALAATLFTNTLSANVIENVFDLAGTTVKISAAEKSIIVDLGSVKKEVITIVIADADKNILVSETVKNRSNFVKRYNMSQLERGKYTLTVTKKTVRTVQTFEITAKNLVIATIDKKEKFLPVVSMNKGKLDVNVLLGNYNNITVTILDNEGREVTKDKNYVVLNLHKRYNLDEIGRAHV
;
A
#
# COMPACT_ATOMS: atom_id res chain seq x y z
N MET A 1 58.69 -3.61 -66.62
CA MET A 1 57.36 -3.32 -66.08
C MET A 1 57.23 -3.98 -64.71
N LYS A 2 57.19 -3.20 -63.62
CA LYS A 2 57.13 -3.71 -62.26
C LYS A 2 55.68 -3.42 -61.74
N THR A 3 54.88 -4.45 -61.64
CA THR A 3 53.56 -4.40 -61.09
C THR A 3 53.66 -4.29 -59.58
N LYS A 4 53.21 -3.17 -59.02
CA LYS A 4 53.07 -3.03 -57.53
C LYS A 4 51.76 -3.63 -57.06
N LEU A 5 51.88 -4.65 -56.25
CA LEU A 5 50.74 -5.29 -55.57
C LEU A 5 50.39 -4.47 -54.35
N PHE A 6 49.19 -3.87 -54.34
CA PHE A 6 48.65 -3.20 -53.16
C PHE A 6 47.88 -4.19 -52.29
N TYR A 7 48.42 -4.50 -51.14
CA TYR A 7 47.68 -5.21 -50.12
C TYR A 7 46.78 -4.23 -49.36
N ALA A 8 45.48 -4.28 -49.58
CA ALA A 8 44.52 -3.59 -48.76
C ALA A 8 44.27 -4.41 -47.48
N LEU A 9 44.80 -3.95 -46.37
CA LEU A 9 44.52 -4.52 -45.03
C LEU A 9 43.19 -3.98 -44.56
N ALA A 10 42.11 -4.76 -44.69
CA ALA A 10 40.82 -4.46 -44.10
C ALA A 10 40.85 -4.76 -42.59
N LEU A 11 41.01 -3.73 -41.75
CA LEU A 11 40.91 -3.80 -40.33
C LEU A 11 39.44 -3.85 -39.96
N ALA A 12 38.86 -5.07 -39.73
CA ALA A 12 37.52 -5.21 -39.20
C ALA A 12 37.55 -4.88 -37.71
N ALA A 13 37.20 -3.67 -37.36
CA ALA A 13 36.95 -3.28 -35.99
C ALA A 13 35.59 -3.86 -35.58
N THR A 14 35.59 -5.00 -34.92
CA THR A 14 34.40 -5.56 -34.22
C THR A 14 34.16 -4.68 -32.99
N LEU A 15 33.22 -3.77 -33.09
CA LEU A 15 32.67 -3.06 -31.94
C LEU A 15 31.87 -4.07 -31.12
N PHE A 16 32.47 -4.66 -30.08
CA PHE A 16 31.73 -5.29 -29.04
C PHE A 16 30.93 -4.23 -28.26
N THR A 17 29.71 -3.99 -28.68
CA THR A 17 28.77 -3.26 -27.86
C THR A 17 28.40 -4.19 -26.68
N ASN A 18 29.14 -4.07 -25.58
CA ASN A 18 28.67 -4.58 -24.29
C ASN A 18 27.44 -3.81 -23.94
N THR A 19 26.27 -4.35 -24.27
CA THR A 19 25.03 -3.91 -23.66
C THR A 19 25.11 -4.30 -22.19
N LEU A 20 25.54 -3.37 -21.36
CA LEU A 20 25.38 -3.46 -19.93
C LEU A 20 23.86 -3.46 -19.68
N SER A 21 23.27 -4.66 -19.63
CA SER A 21 21.95 -4.83 -19.07
C SER A 21 22.05 -4.46 -17.59
N ALA A 22 21.74 -3.22 -17.28
CA ALA A 22 21.53 -2.84 -15.90
C ALA A 22 20.43 -3.78 -15.37
N ASN A 23 20.78 -4.66 -14.45
CA ASN A 23 19.80 -5.47 -13.74
C ASN A 23 18.89 -4.49 -12.99
N VAL A 24 17.74 -4.21 -13.56
CA VAL A 24 16.70 -3.41 -12.91
C VAL A 24 16.19 -4.29 -11.76
N ILE A 25 16.61 -3.96 -10.55
CA ILE A 25 16.05 -4.61 -9.37
C ILE A 25 14.62 -4.09 -9.23
N GLU A 26 13.68 -4.90 -9.69
CA GLU A 26 12.26 -4.64 -9.56
C GLU A 26 11.72 -5.48 -8.41
N ASN A 27 11.33 -4.82 -7.33
CA ASN A 27 10.65 -5.49 -6.23
C ASN A 27 9.14 -5.45 -6.49
N VAL A 28 8.54 -6.61 -6.70
CA VAL A 28 7.10 -6.77 -6.90
C VAL A 28 6.50 -7.40 -5.65
N PHE A 29 5.48 -6.78 -5.07
CA PHE A 29 4.78 -7.32 -3.91
C PHE A 29 3.30 -6.99 -3.96
N ASP A 30 2.50 -7.81 -3.29
CA ASP A 30 1.06 -7.62 -3.13
C ASP A 30 0.77 -6.85 -1.83
N LEU A 31 -0.01 -5.78 -1.94
CA LEU A 31 -0.54 -5.02 -0.80
C LEU A 31 -2.07 -5.10 -0.82
N ALA A 32 -2.63 -6.00 -0.04
CA ALA A 32 -4.09 -6.19 0.04
C ALA A 32 -4.75 -6.45 -1.32
N GLY A 33 -4.18 -7.36 -2.12
CA GLY A 33 -4.63 -7.63 -3.48
C GLY A 33 -4.39 -6.46 -4.44
N THR A 34 -3.35 -5.69 -4.20
CA THR A 34 -2.88 -4.60 -5.05
C THR A 34 -1.44 -4.87 -5.43
N THR A 35 -1.15 -4.94 -6.71
CA THR A 35 0.23 -5.13 -7.17
C THR A 35 1.00 -3.82 -7.03
N VAL A 36 2.10 -3.86 -6.31
CA VAL A 36 3.01 -2.73 -6.18
C VAL A 36 4.37 -3.14 -6.72
N LYS A 37 4.90 -2.33 -7.62
CA LYS A 37 6.24 -2.50 -8.19
C LYS A 37 7.11 -1.34 -7.78
N ILE A 38 8.26 -1.63 -7.19
CA ILE A 38 9.28 -0.63 -6.90
C ILE A 38 10.42 -0.81 -7.91
N SER A 39 10.59 0.20 -8.76
CA SER A 39 11.68 0.24 -9.73
C SER A 39 12.82 1.11 -9.19
N ALA A 40 13.90 0.45 -8.79
CA ALA A 40 15.08 1.12 -8.28
C ALA A 40 15.74 2.01 -9.35
N ALA A 41 15.86 1.51 -10.60
CA ALA A 41 16.50 2.24 -11.69
C ALA A 41 15.74 3.52 -12.08
N GLU A 42 14.42 3.47 -12.01
CA GLU A 42 13.56 4.61 -12.38
C GLU A 42 13.20 5.50 -11.19
N LYS A 43 13.68 5.17 -9.98
CA LYS A 43 13.32 5.86 -8.74
C LYS A 43 11.80 6.09 -8.64
N SER A 44 11.04 5.05 -8.88
CA SER A 44 9.59 5.16 -8.96
C SER A 44 8.90 4.00 -8.25
N ILE A 45 7.69 4.27 -7.78
CA ILE A 45 6.75 3.27 -7.28
C ILE A 45 5.58 3.23 -8.25
N ILE A 46 5.26 2.04 -8.76
CA ILE A 46 4.10 1.81 -9.60
C ILE A 46 3.07 1.07 -8.77
N VAL A 47 1.88 1.64 -8.62
CA VAL A 47 0.74 1.02 -7.95
C VAL A 47 -0.28 0.63 -9.01
N ASP A 48 -0.53 -0.66 -9.11
CA ASP A 48 -1.53 -1.24 -10.01
C ASP A 48 -2.67 -1.82 -9.15
N LEU A 49 -3.81 -1.16 -9.17
CA LEU A 49 -5.02 -1.58 -8.47
C LEU A 49 -5.91 -2.47 -9.34
N GLY A 50 -5.58 -2.61 -10.63
CA GLY A 50 -6.46 -3.24 -11.59
C GLY A 50 -7.83 -2.54 -11.66
N SER A 51 -8.90 -3.32 -11.54
CA SER A 51 -10.28 -2.81 -11.59
C SER A 51 -10.81 -2.48 -10.19
N VAL A 52 -11.05 -1.19 -9.93
CA VAL A 52 -11.65 -0.68 -8.69
C VAL A 52 -13.14 -0.44 -8.91
N LYS A 53 -13.95 -1.51 -8.77
CA LYS A 53 -15.41 -1.42 -8.89
C LYS A 53 -16.07 -1.53 -7.51
N LYS A 54 -17.00 -0.63 -7.22
CA LYS A 54 -17.79 -0.62 -5.96
C LYS A 54 -16.94 -0.51 -4.67
N GLU A 55 -15.71 -0.10 -4.80
CA GLU A 55 -14.79 0.08 -3.67
C GLU A 55 -14.13 1.46 -3.71
N VAL A 56 -13.70 1.93 -2.56
CA VAL A 56 -12.88 3.12 -2.42
C VAL A 56 -11.52 2.68 -1.89
N ILE A 57 -10.47 3.03 -2.61
CA ILE A 57 -9.10 2.73 -2.22
C ILE A 57 -8.37 4.04 -1.98
N THR A 58 -7.69 4.14 -0.84
CA THR A 58 -6.83 5.29 -0.54
C THR A 58 -5.38 4.86 -0.57
N ILE A 59 -4.57 5.63 -1.28
CA ILE A 59 -3.11 5.46 -1.38
C ILE A 59 -2.48 6.65 -0.69
N VAL A 60 -1.57 6.38 0.25
CA VAL A 60 -0.83 7.41 0.98
C VAL A 60 0.66 7.07 0.94
N ILE A 61 1.48 8.06 0.60
CA ILE A 61 2.93 7.99 0.78
C ILE A 61 3.30 9.03 1.83
N ALA A 62 4.05 8.61 2.84
CA ALA A 62 4.49 9.47 3.94
C ALA A 62 5.97 9.25 4.25
N ASP A 63 6.61 10.26 4.82
CA ASP A 63 7.99 10.19 5.33
C ASP A 63 8.09 9.47 6.69
N ALA A 64 9.28 9.43 7.26
CA ALA A 64 9.55 8.80 8.56
C ALA A 64 8.80 9.48 9.72
N ASP A 65 8.56 10.79 9.62
CA ASP A 65 7.87 11.61 10.62
C ASP A 65 6.34 11.58 10.43
N LYS A 66 5.85 10.76 9.47
CA LYS A 66 4.44 10.60 9.09
C LYS A 66 3.84 11.83 8.38
N ASN A 67 4.67 12.74 7.86
CA ASN A 67 4.17 13.80 7.00
C ASN A 67 3.70 13.19 5.69
N ILE A 68 2.49 13.53 5.28
CA ILE A 68 1.88 13.00 4.06
C ILE A 68 2.45 13.76 2.85
N LEU A 69 3.14 13.03 1.97
CA LEU A 69 3.71 13.55 0.73
C LEU A 69 2.74 13.38 -0.44
N VAL A 70 2.01 12.25 -0.43
CA VAL A 70 0.98 11.94 -1.44
C VAL A 70 -0.23 11.36 -0.73
N SER A 71 -1.41 11.84 -1.08
CA SER A 71 -2.68 11.23 -0.69
C SER A 71 -3.62 11.20 -1.89
N GLU A 72 -4.09 10.02 -2.25
CA GLU A 72 -4.96 9.82 -3.41
C GLU A 72 -6.07 8.85 -3.09
N THR A 73 -7.29 9.20 -3.51
CA THR A 73 -8.46 8.35 -3.39
C THR A 73 -8.95 7.92 -4.76
N VAL A 74 -9.03 6.61 -4.97
CA VAL A 74 -9.47 5.98 -6.23
C VAL A 74 -10.85 5.38 -6.05
N LYS A 75 -11.78 5.73 -6.95
CA LYS A 75 -13.16 5.23 -6.97
C LYS A 75 -13.57 4.90 -8.39
N ASN A 76 -14.28 3.79 -8.58
CA ASN A 76 -14.94 3.44 -9.85
C ASN A 76 -14.03 3.55 -11.09
N ARG A 77 -12.81 3.01 -11.01
CA ARG A 77 -11.88 2.94 -12.14
C ARG A 77 -11.83 1.53 -12.71
N SER A 78 -11.86 1.40 -14.02
CA SER A 78 -11.73 0.11 -14.71
C SER A 78 -10.31 -0.42 -14.72
N ASN A 79 -9.33 0.44 -14.86
CA ASN A 79 -7.91 0.14 -14.73
C ASN A 79 -7.24 1.33 -14.09
N PHE A 80 -6.62 1.09 -12.95
CA PHE A 80 -5.84 2.11 -12.29
C PHE A 80 -4.41 1.64 -12.14
N VAL A 81 -3.54 2.24 -12.92
CA VAL A 81 -2.08 2.09 -12.78
C VAL A 81 -1.51 3.49 -12.65
N LYS A 82 -0.74 3.72 -11.61
CA LYS A 82 -0.10 5.01 -11.38
C LYS A 82 1.35 4.85 -10.96
N ARG A 83 2.19 5.66 -11.58
CA ARG A 83 3.60 5.78 -11.24
C ARG A 83 3.80 7.03 -10.38
N TYR A 84 4.43 6.84 -9.23
CA TYR A 84 4.87 7.89 -8.33
C TYR A 84 6.37 8.07 -8.49
N ASN A 85 6.79 9.26 -8.92
CA ASN A 85 8.20 9.59 -9.09
C ASN A 85 8.80 9.99 -7.72
N MET A 86 9.84 9.27 -7.30
CA MET A 86 10.52 9.46 -6.02
C MET A 86 11.85 10.21 -6.18
N SER A 87 12.18 10.70 -7.39
CA SER A 87 13.49 11.28 -7.68
C SER A 87 13.82 12.56 -6.90
N GLN A 88 12.77 13.27 -6.45
CA GLN A 88 12.89 14.52 -5.71
C GLN A 88 12.90 14.30 -4.18
N LEU A 89 12.67 13.08 -3.74
CA LEU A 89 12.68 12.77 -2.32
C LEU A 89 14.11 12.58 -1.81
N GLU A 90 14.35 13.03 -0.61
CA GLU A 90 15.62 12.85 0.09
C GLU A 90 15.86 11.39 0.47
N ARG A 91 17.08 11.10 0.91
CA ARG A 91 17.41 9.78 1.44
C ARG A 91 16.70 9.56 2.76
N GLY A 92 16.17 8.35 2.94
CA GLY A 92 15.46 8.02 4.16
C GLY A 92 14.41 6.95 3.99
N LYS A 93 13.69 6.71 5.07
CA LYS A 93 12.60 5.74 5.11
C LYS A 93 11.27 6.41 4.85
N TYR A 94 10.45 5.73 4.08
CA TYR A 94 9.12 6.16 3.68
C TYR A 94 8.15 5.00 3.83
N THR A 95 6.88 5.31 3.87
CA THR A 95 5.80 4.32 3.90
C THR A 95 4.85 4.51 2.73
N LEU A 96 4.47 3.42 2.11
CA LEU A 96 3.33 3.34 1.20
C LEU A 96 2.19 2.64 1.93
N THR A 97 1.07 3.30 2.08
CA THR A 97 -0.14 2.77 2.69
C THR A 97 -1.23 2.63 1.64
N VAL A 98 -1.78 1.42 1.51
CA VAL A 98 -2.97 1.14 0.71
C VAL A 98 -4.09 0.76 1.66
N THR A 99 -5.18 1.52 1.64
CA THR A 99 -6.36 1.28 2.48
C THR A 99 -7.55 0.95 1.61
N LYS A 100 -8.12 -0.23 1.83
CA LYS A 100 -9.41 -0.69 1.31
C LYS A 100 -10.46 -0.69 2.41
N LYS A 101 -11.71 -1.04 2.10
CA LYS A 101 -12.82 -1.05 3.06
C LYS A 101 -12.51 -1.87 4.31
N THR A 102 -11.87 -3.02 4.15
CA THR A 102 -11.67 -4.02 5.22
C THR A 102 -10.23 -4.23 5.62
N VAL A 103 -9.28 -3.64 4.90
CA VAL A 103 -7.86 -3.87 5.14
C VAL A 103 -7.04 -2.64 4.85
N ARG A 104 -6.05 -2.40 5.72
CA ARG A 104 -4.99 -1.41 5.52
C ARG A 104 -3.66 -2.14 5.51
N THR A 105 -2.91 -1.95 4.45
CA THR A 105 -1.56 -2.50 4.33
C THR A 105 -0.56 -1.35 4.26
N VAL A 106 0.52 -1.48 5.02
CA VAL A 106 1.62 -0.52 5.05
C VAL A 106 2.89 -1.25 4.63
N GLN A 107 3.55 -0.71 3.63
CA GLN A 107 4.86 -1.16 3.17
C GLN A 107 5.88 -0.06 3.39
N THR A 108 6.95 -0.38 4.10
CA THR A 108 8.09 0.53 4.22
C THR A 108 9.02 0.36 3.02
N PHE A 109 9.55 1.45 2.52
CA PHE A 109 10.60 1.48 1.53
C PHE A 109 11.67 2.50 1.91
N GLU A 110 12.84 2.41 1.32
CA GLU A 110 13.97 3.27 1.63
C GLU A 110 14.58 3.85 0.35
N ILE A 111 14.88 5.13 0.38
CA ILE A 111 15.70 5.81 -0.63
C ILE A 111 17.14 5.82 -0.10
N THR A 112 18.00 5.05 -0.76
CA THR A 112 19.37 4.80 -0.32
C THR A 112 20.34 5.92 -0.72
N ALA A 113 21.58 5.83 -0.22
CA ALA A 113 22.67 6.71 -0.62
C ALA A 113 22.96 6.71 -2.13
N LYS A 114 22.64 5.63 -2.83
CA LYS A 114 22.75 5.52 -4.30
C LYS A 114 21.48 6.01 -5.02
N ASN A 115 20.56 6.64 -4.30
CA ASN A 115 19.24 7.05 -4.78
C ASN A 115 18.40 5.89 -5.35
N LEU A 116 18.59 4.68 -4.85
CA LEU A 116 17.79 3.53 -5.20
C LEU A 116 16.60 3.44 -4.24
N VAL A 117 15.44 3.13 -4.77
CA VAL A 117 14.24 2.83 -3.97
C VAL A 117 14.24 1.33 -3.70
N ILE A 118 14.28 0.94 -2.44
CA ILE A 118 14.32 -0.46 -2.02
C ILE A 118 13.16 -0.73 -1.06
N ALA A 119 12.34 -1.75 -1.36
CA ALA A 119 11.35 -2.23 -0.42
C ALA A 119 12.04 -2.91 0.78
N THR A 120 11.57 -2.59 1.98
CA THR A 120 11.99 -3.32 3.17
C THR A 120 11.07 -4.53 3.39
N ILE A 121 11.53 -5.49 4.19
CA ILE A 121 10.74 -6.71 4.51
C ILE A 121 9.51 -6.37 5.37
N ASP A 122 9.46 -5.17 5.95
CA ASP A 122 8.40 -4.73 6.84
C ASP A 122 7.08 -4.43 6.11
N LYS A 123 6.32 -5.48 5.85
CA LYS A 123 4.91 -5.37 5.44
C LYS A 123 4.02 -5.55 6.67
N LYS A 124 3.17 -4.57 6.95
CA LYS A 124 2.17 -4.65 8.04
C LYS A 124 0.78 -4.61 7.45
N GLU A 125 -0.02 -5.58 7.82
CA GLU A 125 -1.41 -5.67 7.40
C GLU A 125 -2.32 -5.59 8.63
N LYS A 126 -3.34 -4.73 8.55
CA LYS A 126 -4.33 -4.53 9.59
C LYS A 126 -5.73 -4.61 9.00
N PHE A 127 -6.52 -5.54 9.49
CA PHE A 127 -7.94 -5.60 9.16
C PHE A 127 -8.68 -4.46 9.85
N LEU A 128 -9.59 -3.84 9.11
CA LEU A 128 -10.40 -2.72 9.59
C LEU A 128 -11.79 -3.24 9.99
N PRO A 129 -12.40 -2.71 11.06
CA PRO A 129 -13.76 -3.05 11.42
C PRO A 129 -14.73 -2.59 10.34
N VAL A 130 -15.72 -3.43 10.05
CA VAL A 130 -16.86 -3.08 9.21
C VAL A 130 -18.04 -2.86 10.15
N VAL A 131 -18.50 -1.61 10.19
CA VAL A 131 -19.63 -1.20 11.03
C VAL A 131 -20.79 -0.82 10.10
N SER A 132 -21.96 -1.35 10.39
CA SER A 132 -23.20 -1.00 9.67
C SER A 132 -24.35 -0.79 10.64
N MET A 133 -25.22 0.17 10.33
CA MET A 133 -26.40 0.46 11.11
C MET A 133 -27.67 0.23 10.28
N ASN A 134 -28.62 -0.51 10.83
CA ASN A 134 -29.92 -0.75 10.22
C ASN A 134 -31.01 -0.85 11.28
N LYS A 135 -32.02 0.00 11.19
CA LYS A 135 -33.21 0.01 12.08
C LYS A 135 -32.84 -0.06 13.56
N GLY A 136 -32.03 0.87 14.05
CA GLY A 136 -31.59 0.95 15.45
C GLY A 136 -30.62 -0.16 15.91
N LYS A 137 -30.21 -1.05 14.99
CA LYS A 137 -29.24 -2.11 15.27
C LYS A 137 -27.89 -1.80 14.65
N LEU A 138 -26.85 -1.85 15.46
CA LEU A 138 -25.46 -1.64 15.07
C LEU A 138 -24.76 -2.99 14.96
N ASP A 139 -24.35 -3.35 13.76
CA ASP A 139 -23.54 -4.55 13.51
C ASP A 139 -22.05 -4.17 13.42
N VAL A 140 -21.24 -4.83 14.22
CA VAL A 140 -19.78 -4.67 14.24
C VAL A 140 -19.14 -5.99 13.84
N ASN A 141 -18.39 -5.95 12.73
CA ASN A 141 -17.66 -7.10 12.22
C ASN A 141 -16.16 -6.75 12.18
N VAL A 142 -15.33 -7.55 12.82
CA VAL A 142 -13.88 -7.36 12.83
C VAL A 142 -13.19 -8.69 12.57
N LEU A 143 -12.33 -8.72 11.56
CA LEU A 143 -11.38 -9.82 11.36
C LEU A 143 -10.11 -9.49 12.15
N LEU A 144 -9.70 -10.36 13.07
CA LEU A 144 -8.69 -10.01 14.05
C LEU A 144 -7.25 -10.27 13.62
N GLY A 145 -7.04 -11.25 12.76
CA GLY A 145 -5.68 -11.71 12.51
C GLY A 145 -4.99 -12.14 13.81
N ASN A 146 -4.00 -11.37 14.26
CA ASN A 146 -3.22 -11.69 15.47
C ASN A 146 -3.71 -10.96 16.75
N TYR A 147 -4.91 -10.35 16.74
CA TYR A 147 -5.42 -9.64 17.92
C TYR A 147 -6.34 -10.51 18.74
N ASN A 148 -6.14 -10.53 20.07
CA ASN A 148 -6.90 -11.35 20.99
C ASN A 148 -8.01 -10.59 21.71
N ASN A 149 -7.95 -9.25 21.74
CA ASN A 149 -8.83 -8.42 22.52
C ASN A 149 -9.42 -7.29 21.67
N ILE A 150 -10.74 -7.17 21.69
CA ILE A 150 -11.46 -6.03 21.12
C ILE A 150 -12.32 -5.40 22.19
N THR A 151 -12.25 -4.09 22.28
CA THR A 151 -13.21 -3.29 23.04
C THR A 151 -14.06 -2.51 22.07
N VAL A 152 -15.37 -2.68 22.15
CA VAL A 152 -16.35 -1.84 21.47
C VAL A 152 -16.90 -0.85 22.48
N THR A 153 -16.70 0.43 22.22
CA THR A 153 -17.27 1.53 23.03
C THR A 153 -18.26 2.28 22.16
N ILE A 154 -19.49 2.41 22.61
CA ILE A 154 -20.52 3.24 21.98
C ILE A 154 -20.64 4.53 22.77
N LEU A 155 -20.49 5.64 22.06
CA LEU A 155 -20.59 6.98 22.63
C LEU A 155 -21.85 7.66 22.10
N ASP A 156 -22.41 8.58 22.89
CA ASP A 156 -23.48 9.46 22.43
C ASP A 156 -22.89 10.62 21.57
N ASN A 157 -23.77 11.53 21.13
CA ASN A 157 -23.39 12.70 20.35
C ASN A 157 -22.58 13.74 21.13
N GLU A 158 -22.56 13.64 22.46
CA GLU A 158 -21.77 14.48 23.37
C GLU A 158 -20.43 13.82 23.74
N GLY A 159 -20.17 12.61 23.22
CA GLY A 159 -18.94 11.86 23.48
C GLY A 159 -18.94 11.08 24.79
N ARG A 160 -20.08 10.98 25.50
CA ARG A 160 -20.18 10.19 26.72
C ARG A 160 -20.32 8.71 26.42
N GLU A 161 -19.70 7.87 27.23
CA GLU A 161 -19.76 6.41 27.09
C GLU A 161 -21.16 5.91 27.44
N VAL A 162 -21.85 5.36 26.44
CA VAL A 162 -23.17 4.72 26.60
C VAL A 162 -23.01 3.25 26.93
N THR A 163 -22.07 2.56 26.27
CA THR A 163 -21.77 1.18 26.61
C THR A 163 -20.34 0.84 26.24
N LYS A 164 -19.75 -0.08 26.99
CA LYS A 164 -18.40 -0.60 26.75
C LYS A 164 -18.38 -2.10 26.87
N ASP A 165 -17.99 -2.76 25.81
CA ASP A 165 -18.01 -4.19 25.69
C ASP A 165 -16.62 -4.72 25.33
N LYS A 166 -16.06 -5.53 26.24
CA LYS A 166 -14.76 -6.16 26.06
C LYS A 166 -14.95 -7.59 25.57
N ASN A 167 -14.38 -7.90 24.44
CA ASN A 167 -14.48 -9.19 23.80
C ASN A 167 -13.11 -9.85 23.67
N TYR A 168 -13.01 -11.11 24.09
CA TYR A 168 -11.86 -11.97 23.85
C TYR A 168 -12.19 -12.89 22.69
N VAL A 169 -11.47 -12.75 21.58
CA VAL A 169 -11.84 -13.41 20.32
C VAL A 169 -10.62 -14.04 19.69
N VAL A 170 -10.79 -15.20 19.06
CA VAL A 170 -9.69 -15.97 18.47
C VAL A 170 -9.48 -15.64 17.00
N LEU A 171 -10.52 -15.40 16.20
CA LEU A 171 -10.43 -15.19 14.77
C LEU A 171 -11.19 -13.97 14.25
N ASN A 172 -12.46 -13.83 14.65
CA ASN A 172 -13.33 -12.74 14.23
C ASN A 172 -14.31 -12.34 15.33
N LEU A 173 -14.71 -11.07 15.32
CA LEU A 173 -15.82 -10.57 16.11
C LEU A 173 -16.99 -10.28 15.16
N HIS A 174 -18.15 -10.88 15.44
CA HIS A 174 -19.43 -10.45 14.89
C HIS A 174 -20.37 -10.15 16.04
N LYS A 175 -20.73 -8.89 16.22
CA LYS A 175 -21.60 -8.47 17.32
C LYS A 175 -22.64 -7.47 16.86
N ARG A 176 -23.85 -7.63 17.37
CA ARG A 176 -24.98 -6.74 17.13
C ARG A 176 -25.40 -6.07 18.42
N TYR A 177 -25.54 -4.77 18.39
CA TYR A 177 -26.03 -3.95 19.48
C TYR A 177 -27.39 -3.37 19.10
N ASN A 178 -28.35 -3.44 20.01
CA ASN A 178 -29.67 -2.81 19.87
C ASN A 178 -29.59 -1.42 20.51
N LEU A 179 -29.47 -0.36 19.70
CA LEU A 179 -29.31 0.99 20.22
C LEU A 179 -30.58 1.53 20.89
N ASP A 180 -31.77 1.03 20.52
CA ASP A 180 -33.03 1.42 21.12
C ASP A 180 -33.13 0.92 22.57
N GLU A 181 -32.56 -0.25 22.87
CA GLU A 181 -32.51 -0.81 24.23
C GLU A 181 -31.43 -0.11 25.07
N ILE A 182 -30.25 0.08 24.48
CA ILE A 182 -29.11 0.72 25.15
C ILE A 182 -29.45 2.17 25.52
N GLY A 183 -30.12 2.92 24.65
CA GLY A 183 -30.53 4.31 24.90
C GLY A 183 -31.56 4.44 26.02
N ARG A 184 -32.43 3.44 26.23
CA ARG A 184 -33.44 3.45 27.31
C ARG A 184 -32.83 3.15 28.69
N ALA A 185 -31.69 2.52 28.76
CA ALA A 185 -31.03 2.21 30.03
C ALA A 185 -30.30 3.41 30.65
N HIS A 186 -30.21 4.53 29.92
CA HIS A 186 -29.50 5.73 30.32
C HIS A 186 -30.38 6.99 30.42
N VAL A 187 -31.70 6.84 30.46
CA VAL A 187 -32.69 7.90 30.73
C VAL A 187 -33.13 7.90 32.17
#